data_008b959bf3b276bbaa2a29b37565b88e
#
_entry.id   008b959bf3b276bbaa2a29b37565b88e
#
_cell.length_a   1.000
_cell.length_b   1.000
_cell.length_c   1.000
_cell.angle_alpha   90.00
_cell.angle_beta   90.00
_cell.angle_gamma   90.00
#
_symmetry.space_group_name_H-M   'P 1'
#
loop_
_entity.id
_entity.type
_entity.pdbx_description
1 polymer ?
#
loop_
_entity_poly.entity_id
_entity_poly.type
_entity_poly.pdbx_seq_one_letter_code
_entity_poly.pdbx_strand_id
1 'polypeptide(L)'
;MYYYKLKKKTIICIEGKDAISFLQGIISNNTNKLLNNRAIYSTLLSPQGKLLHDFFLFREKNKIYLDPVDSGVEKLNEKLNLYKLNSEINISKKKIFSYFLFFGKSINKILGLKNKLGEYKKLSYAKVFNDPRNINLGLRIICNSKKEDVEINKIIKSKKLIMNYDEYEKTRIMNCIPDIDKDNLYNNAYLLQYNFENINSICWKKGCFIGQEVTVKMKNRGSLKKKLFTIKSFTKKFKSPEEIKYKNQIIGSTTSHFNNIALALLKINKISNIRKKNKVIII
;
A
#
# COMPACT_ATOMS: atom_id res chain seq x y z
N MET A 1 -9.76 -9.53 -17.39
CA MET A 1 -8.76 -9.69 -16.31
C MET A 1 -7.43 -9.17 -16.81
N TYR A 2 -6.67 -8.55 -15.94
CA TYR A 2 -5.45 -7.83 -16.30
C TYR A 2 -4.27 -8.30 -15.48
N TYR A 3 -3.07 -8.07 -16.01
CA TYR A 3 -1.83 -8.22 -15.27
C TYR A 3 -0.88 -7.07 -15.55
N TYR A 4 0.10 -6.90 -14.65
CA TYR A 4 1.26 -6.05 -14.87
C TYR A 4 2.50 -6.73 -14.28
N LYS A 5 3.61 -6.69 -15.01
CA LYS A 5 4.90 -7.20 -14.53
C LYS A 5 5.75 -6.02 -14.07
N LEU A 6 6.03 -5.95 -12.76
CA LEU A 6 6.91 -4.93 -12.22
C LEU A 6 8.35 -5.18 -12.71
N LYS A 7 9.02 -4.10 -13.05
CA LYS A 7 10.47 -4.12 -13.30
C LYS A 7 11.16 -4.45 -11.97
N LYS A 8 12.42 -4.78 -12.01
CA LYS A 8 13.28 -5.15 -10.87
C LYS A 8 12.70 -4.84 -9.47
N LYS A 9 12.48 -5.85 -8.66
CA LYS A 9 11.96 -5.73 -7.29
C LYS A 9 12.95 -6.33 -6.31
N THR A 10 13.18 -5.65 -5.20
CA THR A 10 13.95 -6.15 -4.06
C THR A 10 13.05 -6.15 -2.84
N ILE A 11 13.07 -7.22 -2.06
CA ILE A 11 12.38 -7.33 -0.78
C ILE A 11 13.40 -7.50 0.34
N ILE A 12 13.00 -7.18 1.56
CA ILE A 12 13.84 -7.37 2.75
C ILE A 12 13.37 -8.63 3.47
N CYS A 13 14.33 -9.47 3.86
CA CYS A 13 14.09 -10.66 4.68
C CYS A 13 14.64 -10.41 6.07
N ILE A 14 13.82 -10.63 7.08
CA ILE A 14 14.19 -10.55 8.50
C ILE A 14 13.97 -11.94 9.11
N GLU A 15 15.01 -12.46 9.75
CA GLU A 15 15.02 -13.76 10.44
C GLU A 15 15.74 -13.65 11.78
N GLY A 16 15.36 -14.45 12.74
CA GLY A 16 15.92 -14.49 14.09
C GLY A 16 14.82 -14.59 15.14
N LYS A 17 15.22 -14.87 16.38
CA LYS A 17 14.26 -15.10 17.48
C LYS A 17 13.43 -13.85 17.79
N ASP A 18 14.02 -12.66 17.60
CA ASP A 18 13.39 -11.38 17.94
C ASP A 18 12.67 -10.74 16.74
N ALA A 19 12.58 -11.39 15.57
CA ALA A 19 12.04 -10.76 14.35
C ALA A 19 10.60 -10.26 14.51
N ILE A 20 9.73 -10.98 15.21
CA ILE A 20 8.34 -10.60 15.48
C ILE A 20 8.27 -9.41 16.43
N SER A 21 8.95 -9.48 17.58
CA SER A 21 8.94 -8.44 18.61
C SER A 21 9.60 -7.15 18.11
N PHE A 22 10.70 -7.26 17.38
CA PHE A 22 11.37 -6.14 16.73
C PHE A 22 10.40 -5.37 15.81
N LEU A 23 9.80 -6.07 14.87
CA LEU A 23 8.85 -5.44 13.95
C LEU A 23 7.62 -4.91 14.69
N GLN A 24 7.14 -5.61 15.73
CA GLN A 24 6.01 -5.15 16.52
C GLN A 24 6.25 -3.78 17.16
N GLY A 25 7.49 -3.46 17.56
CA GLY A 25 7.84 -2.18 18.16
C GLY A 25 7.98 -1.02 17.17
N ILE A 26 8.15 -1.29 15.86
CA ILE A 26 8.49 -0.24 14.90
C ILE A 26 7.44 0.02 13.81
N ILE A 27 6.58 -0.96 13.49
CA ILE A 27 5.59 -0.83 12.40
C ILE A 27 4.18 -0.52 12.91
N SER A 28 3.35 0.10 12.09
CA SER A 28 1.98 0.53 12.45
C SER A 28 0.97 -0.61 12.59
N ASN A 29 1.19 -1.78 11.99
CA ASN A 29 0.28 -2.92 12.06
C ASN A 29 0.78 -4.02 13.00
N ASN A 30 -0.08 -4.98 13.32
CA ASN A 30 0.22 -6.05 14.27
C ASN A 30 0.85 -7.27 13.57
N THR A 31 2.09 -7.58 13.95
CA THR A 31 2.87 -8.71 13.42
C THR A 31 2.27 -10.08 13.76
N ASN A 32 1.48 -10.20 14.84
CA ASN A 32 0.81 -11.45 15.19
C ASN A 32 -0.17 -11.92 14.10
N LYS A 33 -0.67 -11.02 13.26
CA LYS A 33 -1.52 -11.39 12.11
C LYS A 33 -0.78 -12.23 11.06
N LEU A 34 0.56 -12.20 11.04
CA LEU A 34 1.40 -13.00 10.13
C LEU A 34 1.39 -14.50 10.45
N LEU A 35 0.99 -14.88 11.67
CA LEU A 35 0.97 -16.29 12.12
C LEU A 35 -0.10 -17.14 11.42
N ASN A 36 -1.07 -16.54 10.76
CA ASN A 36 -2.25 -17.19 10.19
C ASN A 36 -2.20 -17.23 8.64
N ASN A 37 -1.06 -17.50 8.03
CA ASN A 37 -0.90 -17.50 6.56
C ASN A 37 -1.51 -16.26 5.92
N ARG A 38 -1.21 -15.10 6.48
CA ARG A 38 -1.77 -13.82 6.06
C ARG A 38 -0.68 -12.83 5.75
N ALA A 39 -0.78 -12.18 4.60
CA ALA A 39 -0.03 -10.96 4.33
C ALA A 39 -0.74 -9.76 4.96
N ILE A 40 0.01 -8.82 5.49
CA ILE A 40 -0.50 -7.56 6.04
C ILE A 40 0.16 -6.38 5.33
N TYR A 41 -0.49 -5.23 5.36
CA TYR A 41 0.07 -3.96 4.94
C TYR A 41 0.41 -3.11 6.16
N SER A 42 1.54 -2.45 6.16
CA SER A 42 2.00 -1.64 7.29
C SER A 42 2.87 -0.49 6.82
N THR A 43 3.17 0.40 7.77
CA THR A 43 4.03 1.57 7.55
C THR A 43 5.10 1.67 8.63
N LEU A 44 6.22 2.31 8.28
CA LEU A 44 7.23 2.80 9.18
C LEU A 44 7.12 4.32 9.26
N LEU A 45 7.12 4.86 10.48
CA LEU A 45 6.99 6.30 10.73
C LEU A 45 8.29 6.89 11.30
N SER A 46 8.44 8.20 11.15
CA SER A 46 9.38 8.96 11.95
C SER A 46 8.87 9.09 13.39
N PRO A 47 9.72 9.43 14.36
CA PRO A 47 9.30 9.75 15.73
C PRO A 47 8.21 10.83 15.79
N GLN A 48 8.19 11.76 14.82
CA GLN A 48 7.18 12.83 14.69
C GLN A 48 5.89 12.34 14.00
N GLY A 49 5.73 11.04 13.74
CA GLY A 49 4.54 10.42 13.15
C GLY A 49 4.38 10.64 11.64
N LYS A 50 5.43 11.08 10.94
CA LYS A 50 5.43 11.23 9.48
C LYS A 50 5.71 9.89 8.80
N LEU A 51 5.03 9.64 7.70
CA LEU A 51 5.23 8.45 6.87
C LEU A 51 6.63 8.43 6.27
N LEU A 52 7.39 7.36 6.52
CA LEU A 52 8.69 7.11 5.89
C LEU A 52 8.59 6.03 4.82
N HIS A 53 8.00 4.88 5.14
CA HIS A 53 7.89 3.75 4.23
C HIS A 53 6.56 3.05 4.42
N ASP A 54 6.09 2.42 3.33
CA ASP A 54 4.98 1.49 3.35
C ASP A 54 5.39 0.16 2.68
N PHE A 55 4.89 -0.93 3.18
CA PHE A 55 5.27 -2.27 2.72
C PHE A 55 4.22 -3.32 3.06
N PHE A 56 4.26 -4.40 2.27
CA PHE A 56 3.56 -5.63 2.64
C PHE A 56 4.49 -6.50 3.47
N LEU A 57 3.90 -7.26 4.39
CA LEU A 57 4.62 -8.28 5.14
C LEU A 57 3.93 -9.63 4.95
N PHE A 58 4.72 -10.67 4.78
CA PHE A 58 4.27 -12.05 4.82
C PHE A 58 5.34 -12.91 5.49
N ARG A 59 4.94 -14.09 6.00
CA ARG A 59 5.83 -14.97 6.74
C ARG A 59 5.92 -16.33 6.08
N GLU A 60 7.13 -16.89 6.05
CA GLU A 60 7.39 -18.27 5.72
C GLU A 60 8.30 -18.90 6.78
N LYS A 61 7.81 -19.90 7.49
CA LYS A 61 8.55 -20.50 8.60
C LYS A 61 9.03 -19.42 9.58
N ASN A 62 10.35 -19.30 9.77
CA ASN A 62 10.97 -18.33 10.67
C ASN A 62 11.43 -17.03 9.97
N LYS A 63 11.05 -16.82 8.70
CA LYS A 63 11.44 -15.65 7.91
C LYS A 63 10.25 -14.74 7.69
N ILE A 64 10.43 -13.45 7.94
CA ILE A 64 9.47 -12.41 7.62
C ILE A 64 10.00 -11.62 6.44
N TYR A 65 9.19 -11.48 5.42
CA TYR A 65 9.53 -10.72 4.23
C TYR A 65 8.78 -9.39 4.25
N LEU A 66 9.52 -8.31 4.04
CA LEU A 66 8.98 -6.98 3.81
C LEU A 66 9.12 -6.68 2.32
N ASP A 67 7.99 -6.41 1.67
CA ASP A 67 7.90 -6.04 0.27
C ASP A 67 7.54 -4.55 0.18
N PRO A 68 8.54 -3.63 0.07
CA PRO A 68 8.29 -2.20 -0.01
C PRO A 68 7.41 -1.86 -1.20
N VAL A 69 6.44 -0.98 -1.01
CA VAL A 69 5.62 -0.45 -2.11
C VAL A 69 6.38 0.66 -2.82
N ASP A 70 7.04 1.51 -2.04
CA ASP A 70 7.87 2.61 -2.53
C ASP A 70 9.21 2.16 -3.16
N SER A 71 9.89 3.10 -3.79
CA SER A 71 11.22 2.90 -4.36
C SER A 71 12.35 2.91 -3.33
N GLY A 72 12.03 3.20 -2.06
CA GLY A 72 13.00 3.48 -0.99
C GLY A 72 13.56 2.26 -0.26
N VAL A 73 13.73 1.09 -0.91
CA VAL A 73 14.20 -0.15 -0.27
C VAL A 73 15.54 0.02 0.45
N GLU A 74 16.47 0.80 -0.07
CA GLU A 74 17.77 1.04 0.57
C GLU A 74 17.60 1.84 1.86
N LYS A 75 16.84 2.94 1.82
CA LYS A 75 16.54 3.77 3.00
C LYS A 75 15.77 2.98 4.06
N LEU A 76 14.84 2.12 3.64
CA LEU A 76 14.14 1.22 4.56
C LEU A 76 15.12 0.25 5.23
N ASN A 77 16.03 -0.36 4.46
CA ASN A 77 17.03 -1.28 4.98
C ASN A 77 17.97 -0.59 6.00
N GLU A 78 18.42 0.62 5.70
CA GLU A 78 19.22 1.44 6.63
C GLU A 78 18.47 1.73 7.93
N LYS A 79 17.19 2.14 7.85
CA LYS A 79 16.35 2.39 9.03
C LYS A 79 16.12 1.15 9.88
N LEU A 80 15.87 0.00 9.25
CA LEU A 80 15.71 -1.26 9.97
C LEU A 80 17.00 -1.66 10.70
N ASN A 81 18.16 -1.48 10.07
CA ASN A 81 19.46 -1.75 10.73
C ASN A 81 19.73 -0.77 11.87
N LEU A 82 19.37 0.51 11.73
CA LEU A 82 19.48 1.49 12.80
C LEU A 82 18.62 1.11 14.02
N TYR A 83 17.41 0.62 13.80
CA TYR A 83 16.48 0.23 14.87
C TYR A 83 16.74 -1.16 15.45
N LYS A 84 17.59 -1.96 14.81
CA LYS A 84 17.89 -3.32 15.22
C LYS A 84 18.47 -3.39 16.64
N LEU A 85 19.35 -2.44 16.98
CA LEU A 85 20.07 -2.38 18.28
C LEU A 85 20.59 -3.77 18.68
N ASN A 86 20.19 -4.26 19.87
CA ASN A 86 20.61 -5.57 20.42
C ASN A 86 19.66 -6.72 20.04
N SER A 87 18.71 -6.52 19.12
CA SER A 87 17.80 -7.59 18.71
C SER A 87 18.54 -8.71 17.96
N GLU A 88 18.29 -9.95 18.33
CA GLU A 88 18.88 -11.12 17.67
C GLU A 88 18.15 -11.44 16.37
N ILE A 89 18.41 -10.59 15.37
CA ILE A 89 17.85 -10.70 14.03
C ILE A 89 18.95 -10.55 12.97
N ASN A 90 18.71 -11.16 11.81
CA ASN A 90 19.47 -10.93 10.59
C ASN A 90 18.56 -10.25 9.55
N ILE A 91 19.04 -9.17 8.96
CA ILE A 91 18.34 -8.40 7.93
C ILE A 91 19.10 -8.54 6.62
N SER A 92 18.43 -9.02 5.58
CA SER A 92 19.06 -9.23 4.28
C SER A 92 18.14 -8.81 3.12
N LYS A 93 18.73 -8.26 2.06
CA LYS A 93 18.01 -7.93 0.82
C LYS A 93 17.92 -9.15 -0.08
N LYS A 94 16.75 -9.38 -0.70
CA LYS A 94 16.50 -10.46 -1.65
C LYS A 94 16.02 -9.86 -2.96
N LYS A 95 16.82 -9.99 -4.02
CA LYS A 95 16.38 -9.67 -5.39
C LYS A 95 15.35 -10.68 -5.83
N ILE A 96 14.23 -10.22 -6.34
CA ILE A 96 13.16 -11.04 -6.88
C ILE A 96 13.35 -11.20 -8.37
N PHE A 97 13.18 -12.43 -8.89
CA PHE A 97 13.34 -12.69 -10.32
C PHE A 97 12.27 -11.98 -11.14
N SER A 98 10.99 -12.13 -10.73
CA SER A 98 9.89 -11.39 -11.32
C SER A 98 8.75 -11.18 -10.33
N TYR A 99 8.01 -10.12 -10.53
CA TYR A 99 6.89 -9.71 -9.69
C TYR A 99 5.71 -9.30 -10.56
N PHE A 100 4.55 -9.92 -10.32
CA PHE A 100 3.35 -9.63 -11.09
C PHE A 100 2.23 -9.11 -10.18
N LEU A 101 1.43 -8.22 -10.75
CA LEU A 101 0.13 -7.82 -10.25
C LEU A 101 -0.92 -8.46 -11.16
N PHE A 102 -1.87 -9.23 -10.59
CA PHE A 102 -3.02 -9.74 -11.31
C PHE A 102 -4.28 -9.12 -10.74
N PHE A 103 -5.11 -8.50 -11.56
CA PHE A 103 -6.29 -7.76 -11.08
C PHE A 103 -7.46 -7.83 -12.04
N GLY A 104 -8.64 -7.44 -11.53
CA GLY A 104 -9.92 -7.54 -12.21
C GLY A 104 -10.86 -8.55 -11.53
N LYS A 105 -12.09 -8.62 -12.01
CA LYS A 105 -13.15 -9.44 -11.38
C LYS A 105 -12.75 -10.90 -11.25
N SER A 106 -12.89 -11.46 -10.06
CA SER A 106 -12.63 -12.88 -9.74
C SER A 106 -11.20 -13.38 -9.99
N ILE A 107 -10.22 -12.48 -10.07
CA ILE A 107 -8.81 -12.82 -10.37
C ILE A 107 -8.20 -13.78 -9.35
N ASN A 108 -8.58 -13.68 -8.08
CA ASN A 108 -8.13 -14.52 -6.98
C ASN A 108 -8.42 -16.02 -7.20
N LYS A 109 -9.51 -16.35 -7.91
CA LYS A 109 -9.87 -17.74 -8.21
C LYS A 109 -8.87 -18.43 -9.14
N ILE A 110 -8.15 -17.68 -9.99
CA ILE A 110 -7.18 -18.24 -10.95
C ILE A 110 -6.07 -19.01 -10.23
N LEU A 111 -5.63 -18.53 -9.07
CA LEU A 111 -4.56 -19.15 -8.26
C LEU A 111 -5.11 -19.85 -7.00
N GLY A 112 -6.42 -20.07 -6.93
CA GLY A 112 -7.06 -20.79 -5.84
C GLY A 112 -7.00 -20.09 -4.50
N LEU A 113 -7.06 -18.73 -4.48
CA LEU A 113 -7.20 -17.94 -3.27
C LEU A 113 -8.68 -17.63 -3.02
N LYS A 114 -9.06 -17.57 -1.74
CA LYS A 114 -10.36 -17.06 -1.32
C LYS A 114 -10.42 -15.55 -1.52
N ASN A 115 -11.61 -14.99 -1.61
CA ASN A 115 -11.79 -13.54 -1.70
C ASN A 115 -11.64 -12.86 -0.32
N LYS A 116 -10.45 -12.94 0.27
CA LYS A 116 -10.11 -12.43 1.60
C LYS A 116 -8.86 -11.57 1.54
N LEU A 117 -8.92 -10.37 2.12
CA LEU A 117 -7.79 -9.45 2.19
C LEU A 117 -6.59 -10.11 2.85
N GLY A 118 -5.42 -9.98 2.20
CA GLY A 118 -4.15 -10.49 2.70
C GLY A 118 -4.06 -12.01 2.76
N GLU A 119 -5.00 -12.78 2.20
CA GLU A 119 -4.82 -14.24 2.12
C GLU A 119 -3.54 -14.55 1.37
N TYR A 120 -2.65 -15.28 2.03
CA TYR A 120 -1.34 -15.67 1.51
C TYR A 120 -1.32 -17.17 1.22
N LYS A 121 -0.75 -17.53 0.09
CA LYS A 121 -0.54 -18.92 -0.31
C LYS A 121 0.84 -19.10 -0.94
N LYS A 122 1.57 -20.10 -0.49
CA LYS A 122 2.76 -20.57 -1.19
C LYS A 122 2.36 -21.64 -2.16
N LEU A 123 2.54 -21.37 -3.45
CA LEU A 123 2.42 -22.35 -4.52
C LEU A 123 3.79 -22.98 -4.80
N SER A 124 3.83 -24.11 -5.51
CA SER A 124 5.09 -24.75 -5.93
C SER A 124 5.92 -23.85 -6.87
N TYR A 125 5.28 -22.88 -7.51
CA TYR A 125 5.85 -22.01 -8.54
C TYR A 125 5.71 -20.51 -8.25
N ALA A 126 5.21 -20.09 -7.09
CA ALA A 126 5.17 -18.68 -6.70
C ALA A 126 4.71 -18.49 -5.25
N LYS A 127 4.98 -17.32 -4.69
CA LYS A 127 4.33 -16.80 -3.49
C LYS A 127 3.26 -15.82 -3.92
N VAL A 128 2.06 -15.99 -3.40
CA VAL A 128 0.89 -15.20 -3.85
C VAL A 128 0.11 -14.69 -2.66
N PHE A 129 -0.35 -13.46 -2.72
CA PHE A 129 -1.31 -12.94 -1.75
C PHE A 129 -2.29 -11.93 -2.35
N ASN A 130 -3.50 -11.90 -1.82
CA ASN A 130 -4.45 -10.83 -2.10
C ASN A 130 -3.92 -9.53 -1.48
N ASP A 131 -4.02 -8.42 -2.22
CA ASP A 131 -3.59 -7.12 -1.70
C ASP A 131 -4.37 -6.79 -0.41
N PRO A 132 -3.67 -6.66 0.75
CA PRO A 132 -4.34 -6.42 2.03
C PRO A 132 -4.93 -5.01 2.16
N ARG A 133 -4.61 -4.09 1.25
CA ARG A 133 -5.17 -2.73 1.25
C ARG A 133 -6.60 -2.71 0.72
N ASN A 134 -6.83 -3.41 -0.39
CA ASN A 134 -8.15 -3.50 -1.01
C ASN A 134 -8.18 -4.70 -1.97
N ILE A 135 -9.26 -5.48 -1.93
CA ILE A 135 -9.40 -6.68 -2.74
C ILE A 135 -9.45 -6.39 -4.25
N ASN A 136 -9.91 -5.20 -4.64
CA ASN A 136 -9.97 -4.77 -6.05
C ASN A 136 -8.58 -4.58 -6.68
N LEU A 137 -7.53 -4.41 -5.87
CA LEU A 137 -6.15 -4.37 -6.34
C LEU A 137 -5.62 -5.75 -6.74
N GLY A 138 -6.35 -6.82 -6.43
CA GLY A 138 -6.10 -8.18 -6.87
C GLY A 138 -4.94 -8.86 -6.15
N LEU A 139 -4.15 -9.61 -6.91
CA LEU A 139 -3.08 -10.49 -6.43
C LEU A 139 -1.71 -9.88 -6.65
N ARG A 140 -0.84 -10.11 -5.69
CA ARG A 140 0.60 -9.91 -5.78
C ARG A 140 1.27 -11.27 -5.87
N ILE A 141 2.13 -11.45 -6.87
CA ILE A 141 2.77 -12.71 -7.21
C ILE A 141 4.27 -12.51 -7.27
N ILE A 142 4.99 -13.26 -6.47
CA ILE A 142 6.44 -13.18 -6.31
C ILE A 142 7.06 -14.47 -6.84
N CYS A 143 7.93 -14.35 -7.85
CA CYS A 143 8.71 -15.44 -8.42
C CYS A 143 10.18 -15.26 -8.10
N ASN A 144 10.83 -16.28 -7.55
CA ASN A 144 12.24 -16.21 -7.16
C ASN A 144 13.18 -16.80 -8.23
N SER A 145 12.61 -17.46 -9.24
CA SER A 145 13.39 -18.14 -10.29
C SER A 145 12.76 -18.01 -11.67
N LYS A 146 13.56 -18.26 -12.71
CA LYS A 146 13.09 -18.32 -14.09
C LYS A 146 12.00 -19.39 -14.28
N LYS A 147 12.11 -20.53 -13.60
CA LYS A 147 11.10 -21.60 -13.66
C LYS A 147 9.75 -21.13 -13.15
N GLU A 148 9.72 -20.42 -12.02
CA GLU A 148 8.50 -19.83 -11.45
C GLU A 148 7.90 -18.77 -12.39
N ASP A 149 8.71 -17.91 -12.99
CA ASP A 149 8.27 -16.91 -13.99
C ASP A 149 7.62 -17.57 -15.21
N VAL A 150 8.20 -18.67 -15.73
CA VAL A 150 7.65 -19.43 -16.86
C VAL A 150 6.25 -19.97 -16.54
N GLU A 151 6.04 -20.53 -15.35
CA GLU A 151 4.72 -21.05 -14.95
C GLU A 151 3.66 -19.92 -14.86
N ILE A 152 4.01 -18.76 -14.32
CA ILE A 152 3.10 -17.61 -14.31
C ILE A 152 2.78 -17.12 -15.72
N ASN A 153 3.77 -17.08 -16.62
CA ASN A 153 3.52 -16.71 -18.02
C ASN A 153 2.63 -17.71 -18.76
N LYS A 154 2.69 -19.01 -18.46
CA LYS A 154 1.72 -20.02 -18.96
C LYS A 154 0.30 -19.68 -18.51
N ILE A 155 0.11 -19.31 -17.24
CA ILE A 155 -1.20 -18.90 -16.70
C ILE A 155 -1.70 -17.63 -17.41
N ILE A 156 -0.85 -16.62 -17.59
CA ILE A 156 -1.19 -15.40 -18.33
C ILE A 156 -1.73 -15.73 -19.72
N LYS A 157 -1.03 -16.61 -20.46
CA LYS A 157 -1.43 -17.03 -21.81
C LYS A 157 -2.74 -17.83 -21.79
N SER A 158 -2.83 -18.86 -20.95
CA SER A 158 -4.02 -19.75 -20.88
C SER A 158 -5.29 -19.02 -20.46
N LYS A 159 -5.17 -18.02 -19.57
CA LYS A 159 -6.30 -17.20 -19.10
C LYS A 159 -6.50 -15.91 -19.90
N LYS A 160 -5.70 -15.70 -20.96
CA LYS A 160 -5.76 -14.53 -21.86
C LYS A 160 -5.75 -13.21 -21.07
N LEU A 161 -4.85 -13.08 -20.08
CA LEU A 161 -4.72 -11.86 -19.30
C LEU A 161 -4.11 -10.76 -20.17
N ILE A 162 -4.62 -9.54 -20.05
CA ILE A 162 -4.16 -8.37 -20.81
C ILE A 162 -3.21 -7.55 -19.92
N MET A 163 -2.03 -7.23 -20.47
CA MET A 163 -1.09 -6.34 -19.76
C MET A 163 -1.60 -4.91 -19.79
N ASN A 164 -1.94 -4.36 -18.63
CA ASN A 164 -2.49 -3.01 -18.54
C ASN A 164 -2.20 -2.36 -17.18
N TYR A 165 -1.21 -1.46 -17.12
CA TYR A 165 -0.90 -0.72 -15.90
C TYR A 165 -1.92 0.39 -15.60
N ASP A 166 -2.47 1.00 -16.63
CA ASP A 166 -3.42 2.12 -16.50
C ASP A 166 -4.70 1.69 -15.77
N GLU A 167 -5.22 0.50 -16.04
CA GLU A 167 -6.36 -0.05 -15.29
C GLU A 167 -6.01 -0.33 -13.82
N TYR A 168 -4.76 -0.69 -13.49
CA TYR A 168 -4.32 -0.79 -12.10
C TYR A 168 -4.33 0.58 -11.41
N GLU A 169 -3.76 1.60 -12.05
CA GLU A 169 -3.74 2.96 -11.51
C GLU A 169 -5.15 3.54 -11.34
N LYS A 170 -5.99 3.36 -12.33
CA LYS A 170 -7.41 3.74 -12.23
C LYS A 170 -8.09 3.05 -11.04
N THR A 171 -7.89 1.74 -10.87
CA THR A 171 -8.43 0.98 -9.73
C THR A 171 -7.90 1.51 -8.41
N ARG A 172 -6.60 1.82 -8.31
CA ARG A 172 -5.98 2.41 -7.13
C ARG A 172 -6.63 3.74 -6.75
N ILE A 173 -6.73 4.65 -7.70
CA ILE A 173 -7.31 5.99 -7.52
C ILE A 173 -8.79 5.89 -7.15
N MET A 174 -9.57 5.05 -7.84
CA MET A 174 -11.00 4.84 -7.57
C MET A 174 -11.28 4.31 -6.15
N ASN A 175 -10.36 3.54 -5.58
CA ASN A 175 -10.46 3.02 -4.22
C ASN A 175 -9.77 3.91 -3.17
N CYS A 176 -9.41 5.14 -3.53
CA CYS A 176 -8.77 6.13 -2.66
C CYS A 176 -7.50 5.61 -1.95
N ILE A 177 -6.65 4.88 -2.68
CA ILE A 177 -5.42 4.28 -2.16
C ILE A 177 -4.23 5.17 -2.57
N PRO A 178 -3.52 5.78 -1.61
CA PRO A 178 -2.34 6.59 -1.89
C PRO A 178 -1.15 5.73 -2.35
N ASP A 179 -0.20 6.39 -2.99
CA ASP A 179 1.10 5.85 -3.39
C ASP A 179 2.18 6.79 -2.88
N ILE A 180 3.14 6.26 -2.11
CA ILE A 180 4.10 7.10 -1.37
C ILE A 180 4.96 7.96 -2.31
N ASP A 181 5.38 7.39 -3.45
CA ASP A 181 6.21 8.08 -4.43
C ASP A 181 5.39 9.05 -5.29
N LYS A 182 4.29 8.58 -5.87
CA LYS A 182 3.45 9.37 -6.78
C LYS A 182 2.74 10.53 -6.11
N ASP A 183 2.34 10.34 -4.86
CA ASP A 183 1.64 11.36 -4.07
C ASP A 183 2.60 12.20 -3.21
N ASN A 184 3.94 11.98 -3.32
CA ASN A 184 4.99 12.69 -2.58
C ASN A 184 4.79 12.69 -1.06
N LEU A 185 4.58 11.49 -0.49
CA LEU A 185 4.20 11.34 0.92
C LEU A 185 5.38 11.14 1.87
N TYR A 186 6.56 10.76 1.35
CA TYR A 186 7.74 10.51 2.18
C TYR A 186 8.06 11.71 3.07
N ASN A 187 8.09 11.47 4.38
CA ASN A 187 8.33 12.47 5.44
C ASN A 187 7.41 13.72 5.41
N ASN A 188 6.33 13.67 4.60
CA ASN A 188 5.36 14.77 4.46
C ASN A 188 3.96 14.43 4.97
N ALA A 189 3.59 13.15 4.96
CA ALA A 189 2.22 12.71 5.23
C ALA A 189 2.03 12.23 6.67
N TYR A 190 0.84 12.51 7.22
CA TYR A 190 0.30 11.82 8.40
C TYR A 190 -0.69 10.76 7.96
N LEU A 191 -0.64 9.56 8.56
CA LEU A 191 -1.40 8.40 8.13
C LEU A 191 -2.90 8.66 7.97
N LEU A 192 -3.53 9.35 8.92
CA LEU A 192 -4.98 9.57 8.92
C LEU A 192 -5.42 10.55 7.82
N GLN A 193 -4.55 11.49 7.42
CA GLN A 193 -4.84 12.40 6.32
C GLN A 193 -4.91 11.69 4.96
N TYR A 194 -4.13 10.62 4.79
CA TYR A 194 -3.99 9.89 3.53
C TYR A 194 -4.65 8.51 3.53
N ASN A 195 -5.68 8.33 4.37
CA ASN A 195 -6.51 7.11 4.41
C ASN A 195 -5.79 5.81 4.80
N PHE A 196 -4.59 5.85 5.37
CA PHE A 196 -3.86 4.64 5.74
C PHE A 196 -4.61 3.76 6.76
N GLU A 197 -5.50 4.34 7.56
CA GLU A 197 -6.41 3.59 8.42
C GLU A 197 -7.38 2.74 7.59
N ASN A 198 -8.02 3.32 6.57
CA ASN A 198 -9.03 2.66 5.74
C ASN A 198 -8.45 1.54 4.86
N ILE A 199 -7.16 1.61 4.57
CA ILE A 199 -6.43 0.59 3.78
C ILE A 199 -5.65 -0.40 4.66
N ASN A 200 -6.11 -0.58 5.91
CA ASN A 200 -5.65 -1.62 6.83
C ASN A 200 -4.16 -1.53 7.23
N SER A 201 -3.54 -0.36 7.18
CA SER A 201 -2.13 -0.21 7.56
C SER A 201 -1.91 -0.10 9.07
N ILE A 202 -2.95 0.23 9.85
CA ILE A 202 -2.87 0.52 11.28
C ILE A 202 -3.62 -0.54 12.08
N CYS A 203 -3.03 -0.99 13.18
CA CYS A 203 -3.72 -1.80 14.19
C CYS A 203 -3.82 -1.02 15.51
N TRP A 204 -5.01 -0.53 15.84
CA TRP A 204 -5.25 0.25 17.06
C TRP A 204 -5.19 -0.56 18.36
N LYS A 205 -5.33 -1.90 18.25
CA LYS A 205 -5.33 -2.83 19.39
C LYS A 205 -3.95 -3.43 19.69
N LYS A 206 -2.89 -2.97 18.99
CA LYS A 206 -1.51 -3.40 19.29
C LYS A 206 -0.87 -2.46 20.32
N GLY A 207 0.25 -2.87 20.91
CA GLY A 207 1.10 -2.03 21.74
C GLY A 207 1.75 -0.86 20.98
N CYS A 208 2.58 -0.10 21.68
CA CYS A 208 3.26 1.08 21.13
C CYS A 208 4.17 0.75 19.95
N PHE A 209 4.30 1.70 19.04
CA PHE A 209 5.24 1.69 17.92
C PHE A 209 5.77 3.10 17.63
N ILE A 210 6.90 3.19 16.94
CA ILE A 210 7.54 4.48 16.63
C ILE A 210 6.57 5.41 15.89
N GLY A 211 6.41 6.65 16.37
CA GLY A 211 5.54 7.67 15.76
C GLY A 211 4.04 7.51 16.03
N GLN A 212 3.63 6.53 16.84
CA GLN A 212 2.21 6.28 17.16
C GLN A 212 1.53 7.46 17.85
N GLU A 213 2.23 8.15 18.76
CA GLU A 213 1.64 9.18 19.61
C GLU A 213 0.88 10.26 18.82
N VAL A 214 1.50 10.77 17.77
CA VAL A 214 0.89 11.79 16.89
C VAL A 214 -0.34 11.22 16.19
N THR A 215 -0.26 9.99 15.70
CA THR A 215 -1.39 9.32 15.02
C THR A 215 -2.58 9.14 15.96
N VAL A 216 -2.34 8.71 17.20
CA VAL A 216 -3.39 8.56 18.24
C VAL A 216 -3.97 9.91 18.63
N LYS A 217 -3.13 10.93 18.88
CA LYS A 217 -3.60 12.30 19.17
C LYS A 217 -4.50 12.84 18.07
N MET A 218 -4.12 12.66 16.80
CA MET A 218 -4.93 13.10 15.66
C MET A 218 -6.29 12.38 15.62
N LYS A 219 -6.34 11.08 15.92
CA LYS A 219 -7.57 10.31 15.97
C LYS A 219 -8.50 10.77 17.08
N ASN A 220 -7.99 10.86 18.29
CA ASN A 220 -8.79 11.15 19.50
C ASN A 220 -9.29 12.60 19.54
N ARG A 221 -8.50 13.54 19.07
CA ARG A 221 -8.87 14.98 19.09
C ARG A 221 -9.74 15.39 17.91
N GLY A 222 -10.03 14.51 16.96
CA GLY A 222 -10.79 14.86 15.75
C GLY A 222 -10.16 15.99 14.92
N SER A 223 -8.85 16.22 15.08
CA SER A 223 -8.16 17.42 14.57
C SER A 223 -7.78 17.34 13.09
N LEU A 224 -8.37 16.41 12.35
CA LEU A 224 -8.12 16.28 10.91
C LEU A 224 -8.70 17.47 10.15
N LYS A 225 -7.82 18.40 9.74
CA LYS A 225 -8.21 19.55 8.91
C LYS A 225 -8.33 19.21 7.43
N LYS A 226 -7.54 18.21 6.96
CA LYS A 226 -7.51 17.75 5.57
C LYS A 226 -7.60 16.23 5.51
N LYS A 227 -8.22 15.69 4.46
CA LYS A 227 -8.27 14.24 4.19
C LYS A 227 -8.21 13.98 2.70
N LEU A 228 -7.64 12.82 2.33
CA LEU A 228 -7.59 12.34 0.95
C LEU A 228 -8.96 11.83 0.51
N PHE A 229 -9.35 12.22 -0.69
CA PHE A 229 -10.59 11.79 -1.35
C PHE A 229 -10.32 11.46 -2.80
N THR A 230 -11.12 10.59 -3.36
CA THR A 230 -11.21 10.44 -4.81
C THR A 230 -12.22 11.46 -5.34
N ILE A 231 -11.81 12.21 -6.35
CA ILE A 231 -12.65 13.18 -7.04
C ILE A 231 -12.78 12.81 -8.52
N LYS A 232 -13.94 13.15 -9.11
CA LYS A 232 -14.21 12.97 -10.54
C LYS A 232 -14.68 14.28 -11.16
N SER A 233 -14.10 14.63 -12.30
CA SER A 233 -14.59 15.75 -13.13
C SER A 233 -15.44 15.24 -14.27
N PHE A 234 -16.48 16.00 -14.64
CA PHE A 234 -17.31 15.74 -15.81
C PHE A 234 -16.89 16.55 -17.04
N THR A 235 -15.98 17.51 -16.87
CA THR A 235 -15.67 18.49 -17.93
C THR A 235 -14.21 18.53 -18.34
N LYS A 236 -13.28 18.01 -17.52
CA LYS A 236 -11.85 18.05 -17.79
C LYS A 236 -11.10 16.83 -17.29
N LYS A 237 -9.91 16.62 -17.83
CA LYS A 237 -8.90 15.73 -17.25
C LYS A 237 -8.15 16.49 -16.14
N PHE A 238 -7.79 15.80 -15.08
CA PHE A 238 -6.97 16.37 -14.01
C PHE A 238 -5.48 16.38 -14.38
N LYS A 239 -4.75 17.26 -13.72
CA LYS A 239 -3.29 17.27 -13.61
C LYS A 239 -2.89 17.04 -12.15
N SER A 240 -1.61 16.76 -11.88
CA SER A 240 -1.10 16.65 -10.52
C SER A 240 0.31 17.23 -10.44
N PRO A 241 0.57 18.16 -9.51
CA PRO A 241 -0.41 18.77 -8.61
C PRO A 241 -1.29 19.81 -9.33
N GLU A 242 -2.55 19.90 -8.92
CA GLU A 242 -3.49 20.93 -9.39
C GLU A 242 -4.33 21.42 -8.21
N GLU A 243 -4.48 22.74 -8.06
CA GLU A 243 -5.34 23.33 -7.02
C GLU A 243 -6.82 23.07 -7.29
N ILE A 244 -7.53 22.64 -6.26
CA ILE A 244 -8.99 22.52 -6.28
C ILE A 244 -9.58 23.75 -5.59
N LYS A 245 -10.35 24.52 -6.37
CA LYS A 245 -11.00 25.76 -5.91
C LYS A 245 -12.51 25.61 -5.80
N TYR A 246 -13.08 26.23 -4.81
CA TYR A 246 -14.51 26.43 -4.65
C TYR A 246 -14.78 27.90 -4.32
N LYS A 247 -15.63 28.58 -5.10
CA LYS A 247 -15.93 30.06 -4.97
C LYS A 247 -14.62 30.88 -4.80
N ASN A 248 -13.65 30.65 -5.69
CA ASN A 248 -12.31 31.28 -5.70
C ASN A 248 -11.42 31.00 -4.49
N GLN A 249 -11.84 30.15 -3.54
CA GLN A 249 -11.01 29.73 -2.41
C GLN A 249 -10.36 28.38 -2.69
N ILE A 250 -9.07 28.24 -2.41
CA ILE A 250 -8.35 26.96 -2.48
C ILE A 250 -8.82 26.07 -1.33
N ILE A 251 -9.40 24.93 -1.68
CA ILE A 251 -9.92 23.94 -0.73
C ILE A 251 -9.03 22.69 -0.63
N GLY A 252 -8.07 22.55 -1.53
CA GLY A 252 -7.09 21.46 -1.56
C GLY A 252 -6.35 21.39 -2.87
N SER A 253 -5.65 20.25 -3.08
CA SER A 253 -4.92 19.97 -4.32
C SER A 253 -4.97 18.49 -4.67
N THR A 254 -4.83 18.18 -5.97
CA THR A 254 -4.65 16.80 -6.44
C THR A 254 -3.27 16.29 -6.11
N THR A 255 -3.14 14.97 -5.90
CA THR A 255 -1.87 14.27 -5.65
C THR A 255 -1.54 13.26 -6.74
N SER A 256 -2.46 12.38 -7.10
CA SER A 256 -2.38 11.49 -8.27
C SER A 256 -3.62 11.63 -9.14
N HIS A 257 -3.50 11.35 -10.44
CA HIS A 257 -4.65 11.40 -11.34
C HIS A 257 -4.60 10.31 -12.42
N PHE A 258 -5.78 10.01 -12.93
CA PHE A 258 -5.98 9.20 -14.14
C PHE A 258 -7.17 9.78 -14.93
N ASN A 259 -6.89 10.40 -16.05
CA ASN A 259 -7.91 11.08 -16.86
C ASN A 259 -8.75 12.09 -16.03
N ASN A 260 -10.04 11.83 -15.91
CA ASN A 260 -11.00 12.67 -15.21
C ASN A 260 -11.25 12.29 -13.76
N ILE A 261 -10.43 11.39 -13.18
CA ILE A 261 -10.43 11.05 -11.77
C ILE A 261 -9.09 11.41 -11.14
N ALA A 262 -9.09 11.79 -9.87
CA ALA A 262 -7.88 12.10 -9.12
C ALA A 262 -8.01 11.80 -7.64
N LEU A 263 -6.88 11.56 -6.98
CA LEU A 263 -6.77 11.70 -5.54
C LEU A 263 -6.55 13.17 -5.21
N ALA A 264 -7.24 13.68 -4.21
CA ALA A 264 -7.09 15.07 -3.77
C ALA A 264 -7.11 15.18 -2.25
N LEU A 265 -6.15 15.91 -1.71
CA LEU A 265 -6.10 16.25 -0.29
C LEU A 265 -6.94 17.50 -0.05
N LEU A 266 -8.14 17.32 0.52
CA LEU A 266 -9.14 18.39 0.65
C LEU A 266 -9.37 18.80 2.11
N LYS A 267 -9.69 20.08 2.34
CA LYS A 267 -10.13 20.61 3.64
C LYS A 267 -11.50 20.03 4.00
N ILE A 268 -11.61 19.32 5.13
CA ILE A 268 -12.80 18.56 5.54
C ILE A 268 -14.02 19.47 5.70
N ASN A 269 -13.85 20.65 6.30
CA ASN A 269 -14.93 21.62 6.53
C ASN A 269 -15.50 22.27 5.24
N LYS A 270 -14.89 22.01 4.07
CA LYS A 270 -15.35 22.54 2.78
C LYS A 270 -15.94 21.45 1.86
N ILE A 271 -15.97 20.20 2.28
CA ILE A 271 -16.39 19.05 1.45
C ILE A 271 -17.89 19.09 1.11
N SER A 272 -18.74 19.50 2.07
CA SER A 272 -20.19 19.63 1.85
C SER A 272 -20.53 20.56 0.68
N ASN A 273 -19.67 21.53 0.42
CA ASN A 273 -19.82 22.49 -0.64
C ASN A 273 -19.55 21.92 -2.04
N ILE A 274 -18.65 20.92 -2.14
CA ILE A 274 -18.30 20.27 -3.41
C ILE A 274 -19.45 19.39 -3.92
N ARG A 275 -20.19 18.74 -3.01
CA ARG A 275 -21.29 17.82 -3.34
C ARG A 275 -22.51 18.51 -3.95
N LYS A 276 -22.68 19.82 -3.78
CA LYS A 276 -23.95 20.51 -4.09
C LYS A 276 -24.04 21.17 -5.47
N LYS A 277 -22.94 21.48 -6.18
CA LYS A 277 -23.06 22.33 -7.40
C LYS A 277 -21.94 22.24 -8.45
N ASN A 278 -21.08 21.24 -8.48
CA ASN A 278 -19.87 21.35 -9.30
C ASN A 278 -19.69 20.26 -10.37
N LYS A 279 -19.04 20.68 -11.48
CA LYS A 279 -18.44 19.84 -12.50
C LYS A 279 -17.46 18.79 -11.95
N VAL A 280 -17.19 18.82 -10.63
CA VAL A 280 -16.34 17.88 -9.88
C VAL A 280 -17.13 17.32 -8.70
N ILE A 281 -17.12 16.00 -8.53
CA ILE A 281 -17.77 15.29 -7.40
C ILE A 281 -16.75 14.48 -6.62
N ILE A 282 -17.04 14.21 -5.34
CA ILE A 282 -16.34 13.23 -4.52
C ILE A 282 -17.05 11.88 -4.73
N ILE A 283 -16.29 10.83 -5.01
CA ILE A 283 -16.76 9.47 -5.26
C ILE A 283 -16.21 8.50 -4.22
#